data_c9c9162a543c949dd239aa7bb8447541
#
_entry.id   c9c9162a543c949dd239aa7bb8447541
#
_cell.length_a   1.000
_cell.length_b   1.000
_cell.length_c   1.000
_cell.angle_alpha   90.00
_cell.angle_beta   90.00
_cell.angle_gamma   90.00
#
_symmetry.space_group_name_H-M   'P 1'
#
loop_
_entity.id
_entity.type
_entity.pdbx_description
1 polymer ?
#
loop_
_entity_poly.entity_id
_entity_poly.type
_entity_poly.pdbx_seq_one_letter_code
_entity_poly.pdbx_strand_id
1 'polypeptide(L)'
;YTGVFTDIRMLYAATTDAKMRGFTPSRFSFNVKGGRCEACQGDGIIKIEMHFLSDVYVPCEVCKGKRYNRETLEVKYKGKSINDVLEMSVEEGMEFFSNIPKIYRKLKTLYEVGLGYIKLGQPATTLSGGEAQRVKLATELSKRSAGKTIYILDEPTTGLHIADVHRLVDVLQLLVDGGNTVVVIEHNLDLIKTADYLIDLGPEGGDGGGTIVAKGTPEQVAKV
;
A
#
# COMPACT_ATOMS: atom_id res chain seq x y z
N TYR A 1 2.65 6.42 1.58
CA TYR A 1 3.83 5.85 0.92
C TYR A 1 3.85 6.17 -0.57
N THR A 2 2.80 5.87 -1.35
CA THR A 2 2.72 6.16 -2.81
C THR A 2 2.58 7.65 -3.14
N GLY A 3 2.40 8.52 -2.15
CA GLY A 3 2.12 9.94 -2.35
C GLY A 3 0.73 10.24 -2.92
N VAL A 4 -0.17 9.25 -3.00
CA VAL A 4 -1.53 9.44 -3.51
C VAL A 4 -2.32 10.43 -2.67
N PHE A 5 -2.16 10.38 -1.34
CA PHE A 5 -2.87 11.28 -0.43
C PHE A 5 -2.44 12.74 -0.57
N THR A 6 -1.21 13.02 -1.01
CA THR A 6 -0.77 14.38 -1.34
C THR A 6 -1.57 14.94 -2.51
N ASP A 7 -1.81 14.14 -3.57
CA ASP A 7 -2.60 14.56 -4.72
C ASP A 7 -4.08 14.74 -4.34
N ILE A 8 -4.62 13.87 -3.48
CA ILE A 8 -5.99 14.01 -2.95
C ILE A 8 -6.14 15.30 -2.16
N ARG A 9 -5.19 15.65 -1.28
CA ARG A 9 -5.21 16.92 -0.52
C ARG A 9 -5.18 18.14 -1.44
N MET A 10 -4.37 18.11 -2.49
CA MET A 10 -4.33 19.17 -3.51
C MET A 10 -5.68 19.30 -4.22
N LEU A 11 -6.33 18.19 -4.57
CA LEU A 11 -7.64 18.19 -5.20
C LEU A 11 -8.69 18.85 -4.28
N TYR A 12 -8.74 18.49 -2.99
CA TYR A 12 -9.68 19.07 -2.03
C TYR A 12 -9.43 20.58 -1.85
N ALA A 13 -8.17 20.99 -1.74
CA ALA A 13 -7.83 22.43 -1.66
C ALA A 13 -8.18 23.21 -2.94
N ALA A 14 -8.28 22.55 -4.08
CA ALA A 14 -8.67 23.16 -5.34
C ALA A 14 -10.20 23.33 -5.49
N THR A 15 -11.01 22.74 -4.62
CA THR A 15 -12.48 22.92 -4.65
C THR A 15 -12.87 24.38 -4.39
N THR A 16 -14.02 24.80 -4.93
CA THR A 16 -14.52 26.17 -4.76
C THR A 16 -14.72 26.53 -3.28
N ASP A 17 -15.31 25.59 -2.52
CA ASP A 17 -15.57 25.78 -1.09
C ASP A 17 -14.27 25.93 -0.27
N ALA A 18 -13.25 25.11 -0.53
CA ALA A 18 -11.94 25.23 0.11
C ALA A 18 -11.26 26.58 -0.21
N LYS A 19 -11.33 27.01 -1.47
CA LYS A 19 -10.77 28.29 -1.90
C LYS A 19 -11.45 29.49 -1.23
N MET A 20 -12.80 29.48 -1.16
CA MET A 20 -13.56 30.53 -0.47
C MET A 20 -13.20 30.64 1.01
N ARG A 21 -12.86 29.52 1.65
CA ARG A 21 -12.44 29.46 3.06
C ARG A 21 -10.94 29.69 3.27
N GLY A 22 -10.16 29.89 2.21
CA GLY A 22 -8.70 30.03 2.28
C GLY A 22 -7.97 28.75 2.71
N PHE A 23 -8.56 27.57 2.48
CA PHE A 23 -7.98 26.29 2.89
C PHE A 23 -6.90 25.84 1.91
N THR A 24 -5.70 25.61 2.44
CA THR A 24 -4.56 25.08 1.71
C THR A 24 -4.51 23.55 1.80
N PRO A 25 -3.69 22.83 0.99
CA PRO A 25 -3.56 21.38 1.07
C PRO A 25 -3.16 20.84 2.46
N SER A 26 -2.48 21.67 3.28
CA SER A 26 -2.13 21.31 4.66
C SER A 26 -3.35 21.17 5.56
N ARG A 27 -4.45 21.89 5.27
CA ARG A 27 -5.72 21.78 6.00
C ARG A 27 -6.29 20.35 5.94
N PHE A 28 -6.07 19.67 4.85
CA PHE A 28 -6.55 18.30 4.60
C PHE A 28 -5.53 17.23 5.02
N SER A 29 -4.51 17.57 5.81
CA SER A 29 -3.59 16.62 6.43
C SER A 29 -4.02 16.31 7.86
N PHE A 30 -4.14 15.03 8.20
CA PHE A 30 -4.38 14.61 9.58
C PHE A 30 -3.13 14.65 10.47
N ASN A 31 -1.94 14.89 9.90
CA ASN A 31 -0.68 15.02 10.65
C ASN A 31 -0.34 16.47 11.03
N VAL A 32 -1.03 17.45 10.46
CA VAL A 32 -0.69 18.88 10.63
C VAL A 32 -1.83 19.60 11.36
N LYS A 33 -1.45 20.49 12.27
CA LYS A 33 -2.43 21.35 12.98
C LYS A 33 -3.25 22.20 12.01
N GLY A 34 -4.47 22.53 12.40
CA GLY A 34 -5.39 23.39 11.67
C GLY A 34 -6.59 22.66 11.08
N GLY A 35 -6.41 21.49 10.44
CA GLY A 35 -7.52 20.71 9.88
C GLY A 35 -7.82 19.41 10.60
N ARG A 36 -6.86 18.88 11.34
CA ARG A 36 -7.03 17.65 12.11
C ARG A 36 -7.84 17.88 13.38
N CYS A 37 -8.37 16.80 13.93
CA CYS A 37 -8.93 16.82 15.27
C CYS A 37 -7.81 16.96 16.30
N GLU A 38 -7.82 18.01 17.10
CA GLU A 38 -6.76 18.25 18.08
C GLU A 38 -6.87 17.33 19.32
N ALA A 39 -8.07 16.80 19.61
CA ALA A 39 -8.25 15.87 20.73
C ALA A 39 -7.50 14.55 20.56
N CYS A 40 -7.52 13.99 19.33
CA CYS A 40 -6.77 12.77 18.98
C CYS A 40 -5.56 13.04 18.08
N GLN A 41 -5.22 14.30 17.85
CA GLN A 41 -4.12 14.75 16.99
C GLN A 41 -4.15 14.17 15.56
N GLY A 42 -5.33 13.75 15.08
CA GLY A 42 -5.52 13.19 13.75
C GLY A 42 -5.53 11.66 13.69
N ASP A 43 -5.31 10.96 14.79
CA ASP A 43 -5.29 9.49 14.83
C ASP A 43 -6.69 8.87 14.70
N GLY A 44 -7.74 9.63 15.06
CA GLY A 44 -9.12 9.14 15.08
C GLY A 44 -9.43 8.26 16.28
N ILE A 45 -8.42 7.78 16.99
CA ILE A 45 -8.50 6.92 18.17
C ILE A 45 -7.72 7.54 19.32
N ILE A 46 -8.04 7.15 20.54
CA ILE A 46 -7.34 7.51 21.76
C ILE A 46 -6.78 6.22 22.36
N LYS A 47 -5.49 6.19 22.63
CA LYS A 47 -4.82 5.10 23.32
C LYS A 47 -5.02 5.29 24.83
N ILE A 48 -5.57 4.28 25.49
CA ILE A 48 -5.67 4.20 26.93
C ILE A 48 -4.62 3.22 27.41
N GLU A 49 -3.58 3.72 28.06
CA GLU A 49 -2.50 2.90 28.61
C GLU A 49 -2.97 2.22 29.89
N MET A 50 -2.79 0.91 29.96
CA MET A 50 -3.10 0.09 31.12
C MET A 50 -1.82 -0.53 31.70
N HIS A 51 -1.50 -0.24 32.95
CA HIS A 51 -0.22 -0.65 33.58
C HIS A 51 0.05 -2.16 33.61
N PHE A 52 -0.97 -3.00 33.58
CA PHE A 52 -0.85 -4.47 33.67
C PHE A 52 -1.57 -5.25 32.55
N LEU A 53 -2.21 -4.56 31.63
CA LEU A 53 -2.95 -5.14 30.49
C LEU A 53 -2.49 -4.50 29.19
N SER A 54 -2.85 -5.13 28.08
CA SER A 54 -2.61 -4.53 26.75
C SER A 54 -3.35 -3.20 26.61
N ASP A 55 -2.72 -2.24 25.97
CA ASP A 55 -3.31 -0.94 25.70
C ASP A 55 -4.64 -1.08 24.94
N VAL A 56 -5.62 -0.28 25.34
CA VAL A 56 -6.94 -0.25 24.71
C VAL A 56 -7.05 0.97 23.81
N TYR A 57 -7.51 0.77 22.60
CA TYR A 57 -7.74 1.83 21.61
C TYR A 57 -9.24 2.06 21.46
N VAL A 58 -9.68 3.28 21.74
CA VAL A 58 -11.10 3.68 21.63
C VAL A 58 -11.24 4.79 20.58
N PRO A 59 -12.37 4.83 19.83
CA PRO A 59 -12.64 5.95 18.92
C PRO A 59 -12.66 7.28 19.67
N CYS A 60 -12.05 8.31 19.08
CA CYS A 60 -12.06 9.65 19.64
C CYS A 60 -13.50 10.19 19.73
N GLU A 61 -13.96 10.54 20.91
CA GLU A 61 -15.34 11.04 21.13
C GLU A 61 -15.63 12.35 20.40
N VAL A 62 -14.61 13.21 20.22
CA VAL A 62 -14.75 14.53 19.58
C VAL A 62 -14.96 14.38 18.07
N CYS A 63 -14.11 13.63 17.37
CA CYS A 63 -14.22 13.46 15.93
C CYS A 63 -14.91 12.15 15.51
N LYS A 64 -15.27 11.28 16.47
CA LYS A 64 -15.91 9.99 16.23
C LYS A 64 -15.16 9.14 15.18
N GLY A 65 -13.85 9.07 15.30
CA GLY A 65 -12.98 8.34 14.36
C GLY A 65 -12.62 9.09 13.09
N LYS A 66 -13.21 10.26 12.80
CA LYS A 66 -13.07 10.95 11.50
C LYS A 66 -11.74 11.69 11.30
N ARG A 67 -10.86 11.76 12.29
CA ARG A 67 -9.51 12.36 12.23
C ARG A 67 -9.44 13.88 12.03
N TYR A 68 -10.48 14.51 11.50
CA TYR A 68 -10.52 15.94 11.15
C TYR A 68 -11.50 16.71 12.01
N ASN A 69 -11.33 18.03 12.05
CA ASN A 69 -12.31 18.93 12.65
C ASN A 69 -13.52 19.11 11.71
N ARG A 70 -14.62 19.61 12.27
CA ARG A 70 -15.89 19.78 11.57
C ARG A 70 -15.77 20.62 10.29
N GLU A 71 -15.07 21.76 10.37
CA GLU A 71 -14.93 22.68 9.24
C GLU A 71 -14.23 22.03 8.02
N THR A 72 -13.19 21.22 8.27
CA THR A 72 -12.51 20.47 7.21
C THR A 72 -13.41 19.42 6.58
N LEU A 73 -14.27 18.75 7.38
CA LEU A 73 -15.22 17.74 6.90
C LEU A 73 -16.40 18.32 6.10
N GLU A 74 -16.68 19.61 6.24
CA GLU A 74 -17.71 20.32 5.46
C GLU A 74 -17.31 20.45 3.98
N VAL A 75 -16.01 20.56 3.69
CA VAL A 75 -15.51 20.61 2.31
C VAL A 75 -15.69 19.25 1.64
N LYS A 76 -16.36 19.25 0.49
CA LYS A 76 -16.68 18.03 -0.25
C LYS A 76 -16.20 18.09 -1.69
N TYR A 77 -15.78 16.94 -2.19
CA TYR A 77 -15.53 16.68 -3.61
C TYR A 77 -16.46 15.56 -4.06
N LYS A 78 -17.27 15.78 -5.10
CA LYS A 78 -18.34 14.84 -5.54
C LYS A 78 -19.19 14.31 -4.36
N GLY A 79 -19.55 15.19 -3.42
CA GLY A 79 -20.38 14.85 -2.26
C GLY A 79 -19.66 14.13 -1.11
N LYS A 80 -18.40 13.77 -1.24
CA LYS A 80 -17.60 13.07 -0.23
C LYS A 80 -16.64 14.01 0.48
N SER A 81 -16.57 13.91 1.81
CA SER A 81 -15.55 14.59 2.62
C SER A 81 -14.20 13.88 2.51
N ILE A 82 -13.13 14.52 2.98
CA ILE A 82 -11.79 13.91 3.01
C ILE A 82 -11.77 12.63 3.86
N ASN A 83 -12.56 12.55 4.93
CA ASN A 83 -12.68 11.35 5.74
C ASN A 83 -13.39 10.21 4.99
N ASP A 84 -14.46 10.52 4.24
CA ASP A 84 -15.16 9.52 3.44
C ASP A 84 -14.21 8.86 2.43
N VAL A 85 -13.26 9.63 1.89
CA VAL A 85 -12.21 9.12 0.99
C VAL A 85 -11.23 8.22 1.74
N LEU A 86 -10.86 8.54 2.99
CA LEU A 86 -9.99 7.67 3.78
C LEU A 86 -10.63 6.32 4.09
N GLU A 87 -11.96 6.26 4.18
CA GLU A 87 -12.71 5.02 4.41
C GLU A 87 -12.89 4.17 3.14
N MET A 88 -12.68 4.73 1.95
CA MET A 88 -12.74 3.98 0.70
C MET A 88 -11.61 2.94 0.63
N SER A 89 -11.92 1.78 0.06
CA SER A 89 -10.90 0.85 -0.42
C SER A 89 -10.13 1.46 -1.60
N VAL A 90 -8.97 0.89 -1.95
CA VAL A 90 -8.23 1.28 -3.15
C VAL A 90 -9.11 1.14 -4.40
N GLU A 91 -9.90 0.06 -4.51
CA GLU A 91 -10.80 -0.22 -5.61
C GLU A 91 -11.90 0.85 -5.72
N GLU A 92 -12.61 1.15 -4.63
CA GLU A 92 -13.61 2.22 -4.58
C GLU A 92 -13.00 3.58 -4.90
N GLY A 93 -11.77 3.84 -4.42
CA GLY A 93 -11.03 5.06 -4.73
C GLY A 93 -10.68 5.18 -6.23
N MET A 94 -10.35 4.08 -6.89
CA MET A 94 -10.11 4.07 -8.35
C MET A 94 -11.35 4.49 -9.13
N GLU A 95 -12.52 3.95 -8.77
CA GLU A 95 -13.78 4.32 -9.40
C GLU A 95 -14.11 5.80 -9.14
N PHE A 96 -14.02 6.25 -7.90
CA PHE A 96 -14.30 7.62 -7.49
C PHE A 96 -13.41 8.67 -8.18
N PHE A 97 -12.10 8.37 -8.31
CA PHE A 97 -11.11 9.25 -8.94
C PHE A 97 -10.81 8.90 -10.40
N SER A 98 -11.66 8.15 -11.09
CA SER A 98 -11.47 7.73 -12.48
C SER A 98 -11.14 8.89 -13.44
N ASN A 99 -11.72 10.07 -13.18
CA ASN A 99 -11.49 11.29 -13.98
C ASN A 99 -10.27 12.11 -13.55
N ILE A 100 -9.47 11.63 -12.58
CA ILE A 100 -8.25 12.31 -12.10
C ILE A 100 -7.04 11.42 -12.37
N PRO A 101 -6.40 11.50 -13.54
CA PRO A 101 -5.40 10.53 -14.00
C PRO A 101 -4.23 10.37 -13.04
N LYS A 102 -3.84 11.43 -12.34
CA LYS A 102 -2.71 11.44 -11.40
C LYS A 102 -2.99 10.59 -10.17
N ILE A 103 -4.21 10.66 -9.62
CA ILE A 103 -4.65 9.86 -8.46
C ILE A 103 -4.93 8.43 -8.93
N TYR A 104 -5.72 8.28 -10.00
CA TYR A 104 -6.11 6.99 -10.57
C TYR A 104 -4.91 6.09 -10.84
N ARG A 105 -3.85 6.60 -11.48
CA ARG A 105 -2.63 5.83 -11.79
C ARG A 105 -1.98 5.25 -10.53
N LYS A 106 -1.87 6.03 -9.45
CA LYS A 106 -1.28 5.57 -8.20
C LYS A 106 -2.14 4.53 -7.48
N LEU A 107 -3.47 4.68 -7.54
CA LEU A 107 -4.39 3.70 -6.99
C LEU A 107 -4.37 2.41 -7.81
N LYS A 108 -4.33 2.54 -9.16
CA LYS A 108 -4.21 1.39 -10.06
C LYS A 108 -2.97 0.55 -9.74
N THR A 109 -1.81 1.18 -9.51
CA THR A 109 -0.59 0.45 -9.12
C THR A 109 -0.76 -0.31 -7.79
N LEU A 110 -1.47 0.27 -6.81
CA LEU A 110 -1.80 -0.45 -5.56
C LEU A 110 -2.76 -1.63 -5.82
N TYR A 111 -3.73 -1.47 -6.71
CA TYR A 111 -4.65 -2.52 -7.09
C TYR A 111 -3.93 -3.68 -7.80
N GLU A 112 -3.02 -3.36 -8.72
CA GLU A 112 -2.23 -4.34 -9.50
C GLU A 112 -1.34 -5.22 -8.61
N VAL A 113 -0.86 -4.71 -7.48
CA VAL A 113 -0.10 -5.52 -6.50
C VAL A 113 -1.02 -6.28 -5.50
N GLY A 114 -2.32 -6.41 -5.78
CA GLY A 114 -3.25 -7.16 -4.95
C GLY A 114 -3.71 -6.43 -3.68
N LEU A 115 -3.63 -5.09 -3.63
CA LEU A 115 -4.04 -4.28 -2.49
C LEU A 115 -5.36 -3.53 -2.73
N GLY A 116 -6.24 -4.04 -3.59
CA GLY A 116 -7.52 -3.41 -3.92
C GLY A 116 -8.46 -3.23 -2.73
N TYR A 117 -8.40 -4.14 -1.77
CA TYR A 117 -9.27 -4.19 -0.59
C TYR A 117 -8.85 -3.28 0.56
N ILE A 118 -7.58 -2.82 0.63
CA ILE A 118 -7.12 -1.99 1.75
C ILE A 118 -7.75 -0.60 1.68
N LYS A 119 -8.04 -0.03 2.86
CA LYS A 119 -8.56 1.34 2.94
C LYS A 119 -7.46 2.37 2.71
N LEU A 120 -7.79 3.47 2.03
CA LEU A 120 -6.86 4.57 1.77
C LEU A 120 -6.34 5.23 3.06
N GLY A 121 -7.14 5.21 4.13
CA GLY A 121 -6.78 5.71 5.44
C GLY A 121 -6.27 4.66 6.41
N GLN A 122 -6.00 3.43 5.97
CA GLN A 122 -5.54 2.36 6.86
C GLN A 122 -4.18 2.71 7.49
N PRO A 123 -4.04 2.61 8.82
CA PRO A 123 -2.76 2.83 9.50
C PRO A 123 -1.72 1.80 9.07
N ALA A 124 -0.47 2.24 8.88
CA ALA A 124 0.61 1.34 8.47
C ALA A 124 0.87 0.19 9.49
N THR A 125 0.56 0.43 10.75
CA THR A 125 0.71 -0.55 11.84
C THR A 125 -0.30 -1.69 11.79
N THR A 126 -1.36 -1.56 10.99
CA THR A 126 -2.39 -2.61 10.80
C THR A 126 -2.15 -3.45 9.54
N LEU A 127 -1.14 -3.10 8.74
CA LEU A 127 -0.76 -3.87 7.58
C LEU A 127 0.05 -5.10 8.00
N SER A 128 -0.23 -6.24 7.38
CA SER A 128 0.62 -7.42 7.47
C SER A 128 1.99 -7.16 6.81
N GLY A 129 2.99 -8.00 7.11
CA GLY A 129 4.30 -7.89 6.49
C GLY A 129 4.24 -7.90 4.96
N GLY A 130 3.47 -8.83 4.38
CA GLY A 130 3.27 -8.92 2.94
C GLY A 130 2.56 -7.69 2.34
N GLU A 131 1.53 -7.15 3.01
CA GLU A 131 0.87 -5.91 2.56
C GLU A 131 1.82 -4.72 2.59
N ALA A 132 2.60 -4.56 3.64
CA ALA A 132 3.59 -3.49 3.75
C ALA A 132 4.66 -3.58 2.66
N GLN A 133 5.10 -4.79 2.32
CA GLN A 133 6.04 -5.06 1.24
C GLN A 133 5.45 -4.68 -0.12
N ARG A 134 4.20 -5.07 -0.40
CA ARG A 134 3.50 -4.72 -1.64
C ARG A 134 3.24 -3.22 -1.76
N VAL A 135 2.96 -2.51 -0.66
CA VAL A 135 2.88 -1.04 -0.67
C VAL A 135 4.21 -0.40 -1.10
N LYS A 136 5.35 -0.94 -0.62
CA LYS A 136 6.67 -0.49 -1.06
C LYS A 136 6.88 -0.79 -2.54
N LEU A 137 6.52 -1.98 -3.01
CA LEU A 137 6.60 -2.38 -4.41
C LEU A 137 5.77 -1.43 -5.30
N ALA A 138 4.51 -1.15 -4.94
CA ALA A 138 3.68 -0.19 -5.65
C ALA A 138 4.30 1.21 -5.70
N THR A 139 5.01 1.61 -4.65
CA THR A 139 5.71 2.90 -4.62
C THR A 139 6.85 2.93 -5.63
N GLU A 140 7.63 1.86 -5.75
CA GLU A 140 8.72 1.76 -6.73
C GLU A 140 8.17 1.72 -8.16
N LEU A 141 7.13 0.94 -8.42
CA LEU A 141 6.45 0.90 -9.72
C LEU A 141 5.86 2.24 -10.16
N SER A 142 5.45 3.07 -9.20
CA SER A 142 4.93 4.42 -9.48
C SER A 142 6.01 5.40 -9.94
N LYS A 143 7.30 5.07 -9.72
CA LYS A 143 8.45 5.86 -10.18
C LYS A 143 8.76 5.51 -11.63
N ARG A 144 9.35 6.45 -12.36
CA ARG A 144 9.95 6.11 -13.66
C ARG A 144 11.20 5.27 -13.40
N SER A 145 11.20 4.02 -13.83
CA SER A 145 12.38 3.17 -13.76
C SER A 145 13.44 3.74 -14.70
N ALA A 146 14.67 3.89 -14.18
CA ALA A 146 15.85 4.21 -14.99
C ALA A 146 16.52 2.93 -15.53
N GLY A 147 15.98 1.73 -15.25
CA GLY A 147 16.65 0.44 -15.42
C GLY A 147 17.82 0.27 -14.42
N LYS A 148 18.36 -0.93 -14.33
CA LYS A 148 19.54 -1.27 -13.49
C LYS A 148 19.30 -1.22 -11.97
N THR A 149 18.08 -1.47 -11.52
CA THR A 149 17.76 -1.65 -10.10
C THR A 149 17.64 -3.14 -9.80
N ILE A 150 18.14 -3.59 -8.65
CA ILE A 150 17.88 -4.92 -8.12
C ILE A 150 16.79 -4.82 -7.05
N TYR A 151 15.73 -5.60 -7.20
CA TYR A 151 14.63 -5.75 -6.23
C TYR A 151 14.78 -7.11 -5.55
N ILE A 152 14.84 -7.12 -4.24
CA ILE A 152 14.85 -8.35 -3.43
C ILE A 152 13.54 -8.40 -2.66
N LEU A 153 12.77 -9.44 -2.89
CA LEU A 153 11.45 -9.67 -2.30
C LEU A 153 11.48 -10.96 -1.50
N ASP A 154 10.99 -10.88 -0.28
CA ASP A 154 10.92 -12.01 0.65
C ASP A 154 9.46 -12.39 0.85
N GLU A 155 9.07 -13.59 0.41
CA GLU A 155 7.72 -14.14 0.46
C GLU A 155 6.60 -13.15 0.04
N PRO A 156 6.69 -12.50 -1.14
CA PRO A 156 5.72 -11.47 -1.52
C PRO A 156 4.30 -12.01 -1.76
N THR A 157 4.13 -13.34 -1.88
CA THR A 157 2.81 -13.97 -2.05
C THR A 157 2.09 -14.25 -0.73
N THR A 158 2.73 -14.00 0.42
CA THR A 158 2.13 -14.26 1.74
C THR A 158 0.81 -13.52 1.92
N GLY A 159 -0.25 -14.30 2.22
CA GLY A 159 -1.60 -13.76 2.43
C GLY A 159 -2.34 -13.34 1.16
N LEU A 160 -1.83 -13.69 -0.04
CA LEU A 160 -2.52 -13.45 -1.31
C LEU A 160 -3.46 -14.62 -1.67
N HIS A 161 -4.60 -14.24 -2.26
CA HIS A 161 -5.42 -15.18 -3.02
C HIS A 161 -4.74 -15.51 -4.35
N ILE A 162 -4.98 -16.70 -4.90
CA ILE A 162 -4.33 -17.19 -6.13
C ILE A 162 -4.45 -16.20 -7.32
N ALA A 163 -5.58 -15.53 -7.46
CA ALA A 163 -5.79 -14.52 -8.49
C ALA A 163 -4.89 -13.29 -8.32
N ASP A 164 -4.53 -12.94 -7.08
CA ASP A 164 -3.65 -11.82 -6.79
C ASP A 164 -2.17 -12.21 -6.96
N VAL A 165 -1.84 -13.50 -6.80
CA VAL A 165 -0.51 -14.03 -7.13
C VAL A 165 -0.21 -13.82 -8.62
N HIS A 166 -1.16 -14.13 -9.51
CA HIS A 166 -0.98 -13.91 -10.95
C HIS A 166 -0.77 -12.43 -11.27
N ARG A 167 -1.54 -11.52 -10.66
CA ARG A 167 -1.33 -10.07 -10.83
C ARG A 167 0.04 -9.62 -10.34
N LEU A 168 0.51 -10.19 -9.22
CA LEU A 168 1.85 -9.89 -8.72
C LEU A 168 2.92 -10.37 -9.70
N VAL A 169 2.77 -11.54 -10.30
CA VAL A 169 3.66 -12.06 -11.34
C VAL A 169 3.75 -11.08 -12.52
N ASP A 170 2.60 -10.63 -13.05
CA ASP A 170 2.56 -9.65 -14.15
C ASP A 170 3.34 -8.38 -13.81
N VAL A 171 3.19 -7.90 -12.57
CA VAL A 171 3.89 -6.72 -12.06
C VAL A 171 5.39 -6.95 -11.97
N LEU A 172 5.85 -8.11 -11.50
CA LEU A 172 7.26 -8.46 -11.43
C LEU A 172 7.87 -8.58 -12.83
N GLN A 173 7.15 -9.15 -13.79
CA GLN A 173 7.57 -9.20 -15.19
C GLN A 173 7.74 -7.80 -15.78
N LEU A 174 6.82 -6.88 -15.52
CA LEU A 174 6.95 -5.48 -15.96
C LEU A 174 8.22 -4.81 -15.41
N LEU A 175 8.65 -5.14 -14.18
CA LEU A 175 9.93 -4.66 -13.65
C LEU A 175 11.12 -5.23 -14.42
N VAL A 176 11.11 -6.52 -14.71
CA VAL A 176 12.17 -7.20 -15.47
C VAL A 176 12.25 -6.64 -16.90
N ASP A 177 11.12 -6.51 -17.58
CA ASP A 177 11.02 -5.94 -18.92
C ASP A 177 11.52 -4.48 -18.96
N GLY A 178 11.37 -3.76 -17.84
CA GLY A 178 11.96 -2.43 -17.65
C GLY A 178 13.49 -2.40 -17.47
N GLY A 179 14.18 -3.54 -17.60
CA GLY A 179 15.65 -3.67 -17.50
C GLY A 179 16.16 -3.78 -16.07
N ASN A 180 15.31 -4.16 -15.12
CA ASN A 180 15.69 -4.39 -13.74
C ASN A 180 15.95 -5.88 -13.48
N THR A 181 16.57 -6.18 -12.32
CA THR A 181 16.73 -7.54 -11.82
C THR A 181 15.81 -7.75 -10.62
N VAL A 182 15.05 -8.83 -10.63
CA VAL A 182 14.16 -9.19 -9.53
C VAL A 182 14.61 -10.53 -8.94
N VAL A 183 14.92 -10.54 -7.65
CA VAL A 183 15.23 -11.73 -6.86
C VAL A 183 14.10 -11.94 -5.88
N VAL A 184 13.50 -13.14 -5.90
CA VAL A 184 12.37 -13.47 -5.03
C VAL A 184 12.73 -14.71 -4.22
N ILE A 185 12.54 -14.62 -2.91
CA ILE A 185 12.58 -15.76 -2.00
C ILE A 185 11.14 -16.24 -1.86
N GLU A 186 10.83 -17.45 -2.31
CA GLU A 186 9.46 -17.94 -2.38
C GLU A 186 9.36 -19.47 -2.33
N HIS A 187 8.18 -19.92 -1.91
CA HIS A 187 7.78 -21.32 -1.94
C HIS A 187 6.44 -21.55 -2.69
N ASN A 188 5.83 -20.48 -3.19
CA ASN A 188 4.63 -20.56 -4.03
C ASN A 188 5.00 -21.03 -5.44
N LEU A 189 4.51 -22.20 -5.82
CA LEU A 189 4.83 -22.85 -7.10
C LEU A 189 4.35 -22.07 -8.32
N ASP A 190 3.26 -21.30 -8.21
CA ASP A 190 2.76 -20.52 -9.35
C ASP A 190 3.70 -19.35 -9.69
N LEU A 191 4.35 -18.75 -8.68
CA LEU A 191 5.38 -17.76 -8.90
C LEU A 191 6.72 -18.42 -9.32
N ILE A 192 7.13 -19.50 -8.64
CA ILE A 192 8.39 -20.19 -8.94
C ILE A 192 8.46 -20.64 -10.40
N LYS A 193 7.37 -21.17 -10.96
CA LYS A 193 7.30 -21.61 -12.37
C LYS A 193 7.49 -20.48 -13.39
N THR A 194 7.31 -19.24 -13.00
CA THR A 194 7.45 -18.07 -13.89
C THR A 194 8.83 -17.44 -13.87
N ALA A 195 9.73 -17.95 -13.03
CA ALA A 195 11.10 -17.43 -12.92
C ALA A 195 11.94 -17.80 -14.15
N ASP A 196 12.86 -16.91 -14.56
CA ASP A 196 13.84 -17.20 -15.59
C ASP A 196 14.92 -18.14 -15.09
N TYR A 197 15.22 -18.10 -13.80
CA TYR A 197 16.25 -18.91 -13.17
C TYR A 197 15.92 -19.20 -11.71
N LEU A 198 16.13 -20.45 -11.30
CA LEU A 198 15.91 -20.95 -9.94
C LEU A 198 17.23 -21.31 -9.27
N ILE A 199 17.31 -21.07 -7.97
CA ILE A 199 18.35 -21.56 -7.07
C ILE A 199 17.63 -22.22 -5.90
N ASP A 200 17.68 -23.53 -5.82
CA ASP A 200 17.07 -24.30 -4.73
C ASP A 200 18.10 -24.56 -3.64
N LEU A 201 17.75 -24.20 -2.41
CA LEU A 201 18.59 -24.31 -1.23
C LEU A 201 18.04 -25.40 -0.32
N GLY A 202 18.90 -26.31 0.13
CA GLY A 202 18.49 -27.40 1.01
C GLY A 202 19.70 -28.21 1.50
N PRO A 203 19.51 -29.54 1.79
CA PRO A 203 18.21 -30.26 1.88
C PRO A 203 17.39 -29.88 3.12
N GLU A 204 18.04 -29.35 4.16
CA GLU A 204 17.42 -29.00 5.45
C GLU A 204 17.60 -27.52 5.76
N GLY A 205 17.03 -27.05 6.88
CA GLY A 205 17.26 -25.71 7.43
C GLY A 205 18.37 -25.70 8.50
N GLY A 206 18.82 -24.52 8.91
CA GLY A 206 19.83 -24.34 9.96
C GLY A 206 21.21 -24.90 9.56
N ASP A 207 21.90 -25.54 10.49
CA ASP A 207 23.28 -26.03 10.30
C ASP A 207 23.41 -27.16 9.25
N GLY A 208 22.31 -27.88 8.97
CA GLY A 208 22.23 -28.93 7.95
C GLY A 208 21.82 -28.44 6.55
N GLY A 209 21.54 -27.15 6.40
CA GLY A 209 21.04 -26.56 5.16
C GLY A 209 22.01 -25.60 4.50
N GLY A 210 21.47 -24.74 3.61
CA GLY A 210 22.24 -23.66 2.98
C GLY A 210 23.14 -24.09 1.82
N THR A 211 23.02 -25.32 1.35
CA THR A 211 23.70 -25.79 0.13
C THR A 211 22.78 -25.70 -1.08
N ILE A 212 23.36 -25.49 -2.28
CA ILE A 212 22.59 -25.49 -3.52
C ILE A 212 22.29 -26.95 -3.89
N VAL A 213 21.01 -27.32 -3.87
CA VAL A 213 20.51 -28.64 -4.26
C VAL A 213 20.32 -28.72 -5.77
N ALA A 214 19.68 -27.71 -6.34
CA ALA A 214 19.47 -27.59 -7.77
C ALA A 214 19.53 -26.11 -8.21
N LYS A 215 19.88 -25.88 -9.47
CA LYS A 215 19.86 -24.57 -10.11
C LYS A 215 19.67 -24.69 -11.62
N GLY A 216 18.98 -23.72 -12.21
CA GLY A 216 18.71 -23.70 -13.66
C GLY A 216 17.37 -23.05 -13.96
N THR A 217 16.88 -23.24 -15.19
CA THR A 217 15.50 -22.85 -15.51
C THR A 217 14.50 -23.75 -14.79
N PRO A 218 13.25 -23.34 -14.62
CA PRO A 218 12.22 -24.22 -13.99
C PRO A 218 12.15 -25.60 -14.63
N GLU A 219 12.25 -25.70 -15.96
CA GLU A 219 12.21 -26.97 -16.69
C GLU A 219 13.46 -27.84 -16.46
N GLN A 220 14.59 -27.24 -16.15
CA GLN A 220 15.83 -27.96 -15.81
C GLN A 220 15.74 -28.49 -14.38
N VAL A 221 15.30 -27.66 -13.43
CA VAL A 221 15.17 -28.03 -12.02
C VAL A 221 14.09 -29.11 -11.84
N ALA A 222 12.99 -29.06 -12.61
CA ALA A 222 11.93 -30.05 -12.55
C ALA A 222 12.37 -31.49 -12.99
N LYS A 223 13.58 -31.65 -13.53
CA LYS A 223 14.12 -32.96 -13.96
C LYS A 223 15.08 -33.58 -12.93
N VAL A 224 15.42 -32.85 -11.89
CA VAL A 224 16.30 -33.28 -10.80
C VAL A 224 15.49 -33.85 -9.66
#